data_4a5d0e617a606cb197a6eb61e7d3bef3
#
_entry.id   4a5d0e617a606cb197a6eb61e7d3bef3
#
_cell.length_a   1.000
_cell.length_b   1.000
_cell.length_c   1.000
_cell.angle_alpha   90.00
_cell.angle_beta   90.00
_cell.angle_gamma   90.00
#
_symmetry.space_group_name_H-M   'P 1'
#
loop_
_entity.id
_entity.type
_entity.pdbx_description
1 polymer ?
#
loop_
_entity_poly.entity_id
_entity_poly.type
_entity_poly.pdbx_seq_one_letter_code
_entity_poly.pdbx_strand_id
1 'polypeptide(L)'
;TTVMAAPIIPGLNSHEIPDIVKKVANLGALAVGYTTVRLNGEIAEIFENWIKNAYPDRANKVLNQIREINNGNLYSKGKNRMKTHGETALMIKNMFKVARNKHLKGRDIPKYNLNAFLRPSSQLRLF
;
A
#
# COMPACT_ATOMS: atom_id res chain seq x y z
N THR A 1 -7.38 -13.32 -8.40
CA THR A 1 -7.35 -11.86 -8.13
C THR A 1 -6.48 -11.57 -6.93
N THR A 2 -5.65 -10.54 -7.02
CA THR A 2 -4.90 -9.95 -5.91
C THR A 2 -5.39 -8.52 -5.69
N VAL A 3 -5.37 -8.04 -4.45
CA VAL A 3 -5.84 -6.70 -4.09
C VAL A 3 -4.69 -5.88 -3.52
N MET A 4 -4.64 -4.60 -3.88
CA MET A 4 -3.69 -3.64 -3.35
C MET A 4 -4.43 -2.66 -2.41
N ALA A 5 -4.14 -2.74 -1.11
CA ALA A 5 -4.62 -1.77 -0.13
C ALA A 5 -3.67 -0.57 -0.11
N ALA A 6 -4.04 0.48 -0.84
CA ALA A 6 -3.18 1.65 -1.02
C ALA A 6 -3.98 2.93 -1.25
N PRO A 7 -3.54 4.05 -0.69
CA PRO A 7 -2.40 4.18 0.24
C PRO A 7 -2.79 3.89 1.71
N ILE A 8 -1.89 3.28 2.45
CA ILE A 8 -2.01 3.24 3.92
C ILE A 8 -1.38 4.52 4.48
N ILE A 9 -2.19 5.29 5.19
CA ILE A 9 -1.78 6.53 5.85
C ILE A 9 -1.67 6.25 7.34
N PRO A 10 -0.45 6.25 7.91
CA PRO A 10 -0.24 5.99 9.33
C PRO A 10 -1.07 6.94 10.20
N GLY A 11 -1.71 6.40 11.25
CA GLY A 11 -2.54 7.18 12.16
C GLY A 11 -3.89 7.65 11.63
N LEU A 12 -4.16 7.47 10.33
CA LEU A 12 -5.45 7.83 9.72
C LEU A 12 -6.29 6.59 9.39
N ASN A 13 -5.81 5.72 8.50
CA ASN A 13 -6.52 4.51 8.08
C ASN A 13 -5.79 3.19 8.37
N SER A 14 -4.62 3.24 9.01
CA SER A 14 -3.86 2.03 9.33
C SER A 14 -4.62 1.05 10.25
N HIS A 15 -5.56 1.54 11.06
CA HIS A 15 -6.39 0.71 11.92
C HIS A 15 -7.41 -0.15 11.14
N GLU A 16 -7.72 0.19 9.91
CA GLU A 16 -8.68 -0.55 9.05
C GLU A 16 -8.05 -1.78 8.38
N ILE A 17 -6.73 -1.96 8.47
CA ILE A 17 -6.00 -3.05 7.81
C ILE A 17 -6.61 -4.44 8.06
N PRO A 18 -6.94 -4.84 9.31
CA PRO A 18 -7.52 -6.15 9.56
C PRO A 18 -8.87 -6.36 8.86
N ASP A 19 -9.72 -5.34 8.85
CA ASP A 19 -11.05 -5.40 8.24
C ASP A 19 -10.97 -5.43 6.72
N ILE A 20 -10.06 -4.65 6.14
CA ILE A 20 -9.78 -4.67 4.69
C ILE A 20 -9.35 -6.08 4.27
N VAL A 21 -8.37 -6.68 4.97
CA VAL A 21 -7.86 -8.01 4.63
C VAL A 21 -8.95 -9.07 4.81
N LYS A 22 -9.74 -9.00 5.88
CA LYS A 22 -10.88 -9.90 6.11
C LYS A 22 -11.91 -9.81 4.99
N LYS A 23 -12.33 -8.58 4.63
CA LYS A 23 -13.33 -8.36 3.57
C LYS A 23 -12.84 -8.86 2.21
N VAL A 24 -11.60 -8.55 1.86
CA VAL A 24 -10.96 -8.99 0.61
C VAL A 24 -10.84 -10.51 0.55
N ALA A 25 -10.49 -11.16 1.66
CA ALA A 25 -10.46 -12.60 1.75
C ALA A 25 -11.86 -13.23 1.55
N ASN A 26 -12.90 -12.66 2.16
CA ASN A 26 -14.28 -13.15 1.99
C ASN A 26 -14.79 -13.01 0.56
N LEU A 27 -14.26 -12.03 -0.20
CA LEU A 27 -14.57 -11.84 -1.63
C LEU A 27 -13.73 -12.73 -2.56
N GLY A 28 -12.95 -13.67 -2.01
CA GLY A 28 -12.23 -14.66 -2.80
C GLY A 28 -10.88 -14.22 -3.34
N ALA A 29 -10.30 -13.12 -2.88
CA ALA A 29 -8.97 -12.74 -3.29
C ALA A 29 -7.91 -13.74 -2.80
N LEU A 30 -6.87 -13.94 -3.61
CA LEU A 30 -5.77 -14.87 -3.30
C LEU A 30 -4.69 -14.20 -2.45
N ALA A 31 -4.48 -12.90 -2.63
CA ALA A 31 -3.50 -12.14 -1.86
C ALA A 31 -3.89 -10.67 -1.71
N VAL A 32 -3.32 -10.04 -0.69
CA VAL A 32 -3.41 -8.59 -0.43
C VAL A 32 -2.02 -8.01 -0.29
N GLY A 33 -1.72 -7.02 -1.14
CA GLY A 33 -0.55 -6.15 -1.00
C GLY A 33 -0.92 -4.84 -0.33
N TYR A 34 0.07 -4.03 0.03
CA TYR A 34 -0.14 -2.66 0.49
C TYR A 34 1.03 -1.75 0.10
N THR A 35 0.75 -0.47 0.03
CA THR A 35 1.77 0.57 0.01
C THR A 35 1.38 1.66 0.99
N THR A 36 2.39 2.23 1.66
CA THR A 36 2.20 3.43 2.48
C THR A 36 2.08 4.66 1.60
N VAL A 37 1.48 5.70 2.15
CA VAL A 37 1.36 7.01 1.47
C VAL A 37 2.74 7.54 1.09
N ARG A 38 2.81 8.12 -0.10
CA ARG A 38 4.02 8.76 -0.64
C ARG A 38 3.67 10.15 -1.10
N LEU A 39 4.31 11.10 -0.47
CA LEU A 39 4.10 12.52 -0.75
C LEU A 39 5.31 13.03 -1.52
N ASN A 40 5.18 13.14 -2.84
CA ASN A 40 6.26 13.58 -3.72
C ASN A 40 6.00 15.01 -4.19
N GLY A 41 7.04 15.84 -4.20
CA GLY A 41 6.95 17.21 -4.68
C GLY A 41 5.89 18.03 -3.93
N GLU A 42 5.08 18.75 -4.65
CA GLU A 42 4.03 19.65 -4.13
C GLU A 42 2.90 18.93 -3.38
N ILE A 43 2.73 17.63 -3.62
CA ILE A 43 1.71 16.82 -2.91
C ILE A 43 1.92 16.86 -1.39
N ALA A 44 3.17 17.01 -0.93
CA ALA A 44 3.48 17.07 0.49
C ALA A 44 2.82 18.29 1.15
N GLU A 45 2.90 19.46 0.52
CA GLU A 45 2.29 20.70 1.03
C GLU A 45 0.76 20.65 0.95
N ILE A 46 0.22 20.15 -0.15
CA ILE A 46 -1.22 19.96 -0.33
C ILE A 46 -1.77 19.01 0.74
N PHE A 47 -1.09 17.89 0.97
CA PHE A 47 -1.49 16.93 1.99
C PHE A 47 -1.42 17.52 3.40
N GLU A 48 -0.35 18.25 3.71
CA GLU A 48 -0.19 18.89 5.01
C GLU A 48 -1.31 19.91 5.29
N ASN A 49 -1.64 20.74 4.30
CA ASN A 49 -2.76 21.67 4.41
C ASN A 49 -4.11 20.95 4.55
N TRP A 50 -4.32 19.91 3.75
CA TRP A 50 -5.55 19.12 3.82
C TRP A 50 -5.73 18.46 5.19
N ILE A 51 -4.71 17.77 5.71
CA ILE A 51 -4.84 17.04 6.98
C ILE A 51 -5.06 17.97 8.17
N LYS A 52 -4.46 19.17 8.16
CA LYS A 52 -4.67 20.19 9.20
C LYS A 52 -6.09 20.73 9.20
N ASN A 53 -6.72 20.85 8.03
CA ASN A 53 -8.08 21.33 7.90
C ASN A 53 -9.13 20.24 8.15
N ALA A 54 -8.92 19.03 7.60
CA ALA A 54 -9.88 17.95 7.68
C ALA A 54 -9.84 17.19 9.01
N TYR A 55 -8.64 17.05 9.61
CA TYR A 55 -8.42 16.27 10.84
C TYR A 55 -7.45 16.99 11.79
N PRO A 56 -7.79 18.19 12.30
CA PRO A 56 -6.89 19.03 13.10
C PRO A 56 -6.33 18.29 14.31
N ASP A 57 -7.15 17.50 15.02
CA ASP A 57 -6.75 16.74 16.21
C ASP A 57 -5.75 15.62 15.94
N ARG A 58 -5.71 15.10 14.72
CA ARG A 58 -4.84 13.99 14.31
C ARG A 58 -3.68 14.43 13.42
N ALA A 59 -3.73 15.63 12.87
CA ALA A 59 -2.78 16.12 11.87
C ALA A 59 -1.32 15.94 12.31
N ASN A 60 -0.98 16.42 13.50
CA ASN A 60 0.38 16.34 14.02
C ASN A 60 0.87 14.89 14.16
N LYS A 61 0.01 13.99 14.66
CA LYS A 61 0.35 12.58 14.80
C LYS A 61 0.58 11.93 13.43
N VAL A 62 -0.30 12.14 12.47
CA VAL A 62 -0.20 11.60 11.12
C VAL A 62 1.07 12.10 10.43
N LEU A 63 1.32 13.41 10.45
CA LEU A 63 2.51 14.00 9.84
C LEU A 63 3.81 13.49 10.46
N ASN A 64 3.86 13.34 11.79
CA ASN A 64 5.04 12.80 12.47
C ASN A 64 5.29 11.33 12.11
N GLN A 65 4.24 10.52 12.02
CA GLN A 65 4.37 9.12 11.60
C GLN A 65 4.79 8.99 10.13
N ILE A 66 4.32 9.89 9.25
CA ILE A 66 4.79 9.93 7.85
C ILE A 66 6.27 10.33 7.80
N ARG A 67 6.71 11.30 8.60
CA ARG A 67 8.13 11.66 8.69
C ARG A 67 8.98 10.49 9.20
N GLU A 68 8.51 9.78 10.21
CA GLU A 68 9.19 8.60 10.75
C GLU A 68 9.41 7.54 9.69
N ILE A 69 8.38 7.16 8.93
CA ILE A 69 8.52 6.14 7.87
C ILE A 69 9.41 6.57 6.70
N ASN A 70 9.64 7.87 6.54
CA ASN A 70 10.44 8.47 5.47
C ASN A 70 11.79 9.05 5.97
N ASN A 71 12.35 8.54 7.05
CA ASN A 71 13.63 9.00 7.64
C ASN A 71 13.65 10.50 8.00
N GLY A 72 12.58 11.00 8.62
CA GLY A 72 12.47 12.37 9.09
C GLY A 72 11.90 13.37 8.09
N ASN A 73 11.68 12.97 6.85
CA ASN A 73 11.12 13.83 5.81
C ASN A 73 9.63 13.57 5.58
N LEU A 74 8.88 14.60 5.27
CA LEU A 74 7.47 14.44 4.88
C LEU A 74 7.33 13.77 3.50
N TYR A 75 8.29 13.96 2.63
CA TYR A 75 8.32 13.42 1.27
C TYR A 75 9.44 12.38 1.10
N SER A 76 9.22 11.42 0.22
CA SER A 76 10.20 10.40 -0.13
C SER A 76 10.88 10.74 -1.46
N LYS A 77 12.22 10.80 -1.48
CA LYS A 77 13.03 11.07 -2.70
C LYS A 77 13.94 9.89 -3.05
N GLY A 78 14.24 9.78 -4.35
CA GLY A 78 15.31 8.93 -4.88
C GLY A 78 15.02 7.43 -4.88
N LYS A 79 16.08 6.63 -4.95
CA LYS A 79 16.02 5.16 -5.07
C LYS A 79 15.40 4.47 -3.84
N ASN A 80 15.46 5.10 -2.67
CA ASN A 80 14.94 4.55 -1.41
C ASN A 80 13.46 4.88 -1.14
N ARG A 81 12.78 5.56 -2.06
CA ARG A 81 11.36 5.95 -1.90
C ARG A 81 10.40 4.78 -1.63
N MET A 82 10.83 3.55 -1.94
CA MET A 82 10.04 2.34 -1.73
C MET A 82 10.26 1.69 -0.37
N LYS A 83 11.30 2.12 0.35
CA LYS A 83 11.64 1.59 1.67
C LYS A 83 11.01 2.46 2.74
N THR A 84 10.40 1.81 3.71
CA THR A 84 9.86 2.46 4.90
C THR A 84 10.68 2.06 6.12
N HIS A 85 10.80 2.96 7.07
CA HIS A 85 11.64 2.82 8.26
C HIS A 85 10.82 3.07 9.54
N GLY A 86 11.41 2.76 10.66
CA GLY A 86 10.84 3.06 11.97
C GLY A 86 9.81 2.06 12.49
N GLU A 87 9.37 2.30 13.70
CA GLU A 87 8.43 1.42 14.42
C GLU A 87 7.03 1.43 13.77
N THR A 88 6.60 2.58 13.29
CA THR A 88 5.31 2.73 12.58
C THR A 88 5.26 1.84 11.33
N ALA A 89 6.34 1.79 10.54
CA ALA A 89 6.41 0.91 9.37
C ALA A 89 6.39 -0.56 9.76
N LEU A 90 7.10 -0.92 10.84
CA LEU A 90 7.13 -2.28 11.37
C LEU A 90 5.74 -2.71 11.88
N MET A 91 5.06 -1.81 12.59
CA MET A 91 3.69 -2.04 13.07
C MET A 91 2.73 -2.34 11.90
N ILE A 92 2.72 -1.50 10.86
CA ILE A 92 1.89 -1.71 9.66
C ILE A 92 2.20 -3.06 9.01
N LYS A 93 3.49 -3.38 8.82
CA LYS A 93 3.94 -4.67 8.28
C LYS A 93 3.42 -5.86 9.09
N ASN A 94 3.51 -5.76 10.42
CA ASN A 94 3.04 -6.82 11.32
C ASN A 94 1.52 -6.96 11.30
N MET A 95 0.77 -5.87 11.25
CA MET A 95 -0.70 -5.89 11.11
C MET A 95 -1.12 -6.63 9.83
N PHE A 96 -0.50 -6.33 8.69
CA PHE A 96 -0.74 -7.07 7.45
C PHE A 96 -0.34 -8.53 7.55
N LYS A 97 0.81 -8.84 8.15
CA LYS A 97 1.29 -10.23 8.34
C LYS A 97 0.28 -11.04 9.15
N VAL A 98 -0.16 -10.52 10.29
CA VAL A 98 -1.13 -11.19 11.16
C VAL A 98 -2.47 -11.37 10.45
N ALA A 99 -2.99 -10.32 9.81
CA ALA A 99 -4.26 -10.37 9.11
C ALA A 99 -4.23 -11.37 7.92
N ARG A 100 -3.15 -11.40 7.15
CA ARG A 100 -2.95 -12.39 6.06
C ARG A 100 -2.89 -13.81 6.60
N ASN A 101 -2.13 -14.05 7.65
CA ASN A 101 -2.03 -15.37 8.24
C ASN A 101 -3.37 -15.87 8.77
N LYS A 102 -4.21 -14.95 9.26
CA LYS A 102 -5.54 -15.28 9.78
C LYS A 102 -6.56 -15.57 8.67
N HIS A 103 -6.57 -14.78 7.60
CA HIS A 103 -7.66 -14.78 6.63
C HIS A 103 -7.31 -15.32 5.25
N LEU A 104 -6.03 -15.41 4.90
CA LEU A 104 -5.54 -15.84 3.58
C LEU A 104 -4.61 -17.07 3.66
N LYS A 105 -4.54 -17.73 4.83
CA LYS A 105 -3.73 -18.94 5.00
C LYS A 105 -4.18 -20.03 4.03
N GLY A 106 -3.22 -20.68 3.36
CA GLY A 106 -3.48 -21.76 2.42
C GLY A 106 -3.95 -21.33 1.03
N ARG A 107 -3.89 -20.02 0.73
CA ARG A 107 -4.18 -19.51 -0.62
C ARG A 107 -2.88 -19.27 -1.36
N ASP A 108 -2.71 -19.95 -2.50
CA ASP A 108 -1.55 -19.79 -3.36
C ASP A 108 -1.88 -18.93 -4.58
N ILE A 109 -0.93 -18.09 -4.95
CA ILE A 109 -1.00 -17.34 -6.21
C ILE A 109 -0.55 -18.29 -7.32
N PRO A 110 -1.39 -18.57 -8.35
CA PRO A 110 -0.98 -19.42 -9.46
C PRO A 110 0.22 -18.82 -10.19
N LYS A 111 1.08 -19.68 -10.71
CA LYS A 111 2.22 -19.25 -11.53
C LYS A 111 1.72 -18.50 -12.77
N TYR A 112 2.45 -17.48 -13.17
CA TYR A 112 2.14 -16.74 -14.39
C TYR A 112 2.24 -17.65 -15.62
N ASN A 113 1.29 -17.54 -16.52
CA ASN A 113 1.36 -18.18 -17.84
C ASN A 113 2.27 -17.34 -18.75
N LEU A 114 3.54 -17.72 -18.84
CA LEU A 114 4.52 -17.02 -19.66
C LEU A 114 4.34 -17.27 -21.16
N ASN A 115 3.54 -18.27 -21.53
CA ASN A 115 3.31 -18.66 -22.93
C ASN A 115 2.06 -17.98 -23.53
N ALA A 116 1.29 -17.24 -22.74
CA ALA A 116 0.10 -16.54 -23.20
C ALA A 116 0.40 -15.25 -23.98
N PHE A 117 1.63 -14.73 -23.90
CA PHE A 117 2.02 -13.53 -24.61
C PHE A 117 2.31 -13.85 -26.09
N LEU A 118 1.44 -13.36 -26.97
CA LEU A 118 1.68 -13.36 -28.41
C LEU A 118 2.19 -11.97 -28.82
N ARG A 119 3.39 -11.90 -29.39
CA ARG A 119 3.85 -10.66 -30.02
C ARG A 119 2.92 -10.35 -31.19
N PRO A 120 2.41 -9.12 -31.31
CA PRO A 120 1.75 -8.69 -32.53
C PRO A 120 2.73 -8.90 -33.71
N SER A 121 2.41 -9.76 -34.64
CA SER A 121 3.19 -9.88 -35.85
C SER A 121 2.87 -8.68 -36.75
N SER A 122 3.87 -8.18 -37.48
CA SER A 122 3.68 -7.12 -38.47
C SER A 122 2.75 -7.54 -39.63
N GLN A 123 2.45 -8.81 -39.70
CA GLN A 123 1.54 -9.40 -40.67
C GLN A 123 0.35 -10.02 -39.95
N LEU A 124 -0.81 -9.40 -40.10
CA LEU A 124 -2.09 -10.01 -39.77
C LEU A 124 -2.29 -11.25 -40.63
N ARG A 125 -2.26 -12.45 -40.02
CA ARG A 125 -2.75 -13.64 -40.71
C ARG A 125 -4.26 -13.51 -40.83
N LEU A 126 -4.73 -13.33 -42.05
CA LEU A 126 -6.16 -13.24 -42.38
C LEU A 126 -6.85 -14.62 -42.42
N PHE A 127 -6.07 -15.71 -42.29
CA PHE A 127 -6.56 -17.09 -42.28
C PHE A 127 -5.76 -17.94 -41.31
#